data_aedf839aab135992d1a3a882636aa1e9
#
_entry.id   aedf839aab135992d1a3a882636aa1e9
#
_cell.length_a   1.000
_cell.length_b   1.000
_cell.length_c   1.000
_cell.angle_alpha   90.00
_cell.angle_beta   90.00
_cell.angle_gamma   90.00
#
_symmetry.space_group_name_H-M   'P 1'
#
loop_
_entity.id
_entity.type
_entity.pdbx_description
1 polymer ?
#
loop_
_entity_poly.entity_id
_entity_poly.type
_entity_poly.pdbx_seq_one_letter_code
_entity_poly.pdbx_strand_id
1 'polypeptide(L)'
;MNSREKEVFVLSAKSIATALSAIILLTMGGGLNIFFLDQLIDISNTYGPFYLWVVMMGIGALLVTIPFGMIIIHGLKFLNPINIFNATIQIFIAICFGVSEAKLGDLFWLIALALPIIALYLMNTPSYKCFITFYYELAQSRREHRRQMKNINK
;
A
#
# COMPACT_ATOMS: atom_id res chain seq x y z
N MET A 1 -35.60 -9.91 21.24
CA MET A 1 -34.72 -8.80 20.85
C MET A 1 -33.33 -9.15 21.34
N ASN A 2 -32.55 -9.88 20.49
CA ASN A 2 -31.21 -10.34 20.87
C ASN A 2 -30.25 -9.19 20.74
N SER A 3 -29.82 -8.63 21.87
CA SER A 3 -28.65 -7.76 21.98
C SER A 3 -27.41 -8.63 21.72
N ARG A 4 -27.01 -8.74 20.45
CA ARG A 4 -25.63 -9.12 20.13
C ARG A 4 -24.75 -8.06 20.80
N GLU A 5 -24.07 -8.44 21.85
CA GLU A 5 -22.97 -7.68 22.42
C GLU A 5 -22.10 -7.23 21.24
N LYS A 6 -22.05 -5.92 21.00
CA LYS A 6 -21.10 -5.35 20.04
C LYS A 6 -19.73 -5.61 20.66
N GLU A 7 -19.07 -6.68 20.23
CA GLU A 7 -17.66 -6.84 20.50
C GLU A 7 -17.00 -5.53 20.09
N VAL A 8 -16.46 -4.82 21.08
CA VAL A 8 -15.69 -3.61 20.84
C VAL A 8 -14.41 -4.05 20.12
N PHE A 9 -14.44 -3.96 18.82
CA PHE A 9 -13.29 -4.31 17.97
C PHE A 9 -12.17 -3.31 18.27
N VAL A 10 -11.26 -3.69 19.15
CA VAL A 10 -10.10 -2.86 19.53
C VAL A 10 -8.99 -3.14 18.53
N LEU A 11 -8.64 -2.11 17.76
CA LEU A 11 -7.50 -2.19 16.85
C LEU A 11 -6.19 -2.29 17.65
N SER A 12 -5.46 -3.38 17.49
CA SER A 12 -4.21 -3.58 18.22
C SER A 12 -3.08 -2.70 17.68
N ALA A 13 -2.18 -2.24 18.57
CA ALA A 13 -0.97 -1.50 18.16
C ALA A 13 -0.13 -2.28 17.14
N LYS A 14 -0.09 -3.62 17.26
CA LYS A 14 0.58 -4.50 16.31
C LYS A 14 -0.04 -4.40 14.91
N SER A 15 -1.37 -4.35 14.79
CA SER A 15 -2.05 -4.24 13.50
C SER A 15 -1.75 -2.89 12.83
N ILE A 16 -1.73 -1.81 13.60
CA ILE A 16 -1.37 -0.48 13.11
C ILE A 16 0.08 -0.47 12.64
N ALA A 17 1.01 -0.94 13.48
CA ALA A 17 2.43 -0.98 13.14
C ALA A 17 2.69 -1.81 11.87
N THR A 18 2.02 -2.97 11.74
CA THR A 18 2.14 -3.82 10.54
C THR A 18 1.68 -3.10 9.28
N ALA A 19 0.54 -2.40 9.34
CA ALA A 19 0.00 -1.65 8.19
C ALA A 19 0.90 -0.47 7.83
N LEU A 20 1.36 0.32 8.80
CA LEU A 20 2.28 1.44 8.58
C LEU A 20 3.62 0.95 7.99
N SER A 21 4.18 -0.14 8.52
CA SER A 21 5.40 -0.73 7.97
C SER A 21 5.22 -1.16 6.52
N ALA A 22 4.09 -1.79 6.18
CA ALA A 22 3.81 -2.18 4.81
C ALA A 22 3.73 -0.97 3.86
N ILE A 23 3.09 0.15 4.29
CA ILE A 23 3.02 1.40 3.51
C ILE A 23 4.42 1.97 3.29
N ILE A 24 5.20 2.11 4.36
CA ILE A 24 6.56 2.68 4.29
C ILE A 24 7.44 1.86 3.36
N LEU A 25 7.48 0.54 3.53
CA LEU A 25 8.29 -0.36 2.71
C LEU A 25 7.87 -0.31 1.23
N LEU A 26 6.57 -0.26 0.96
CA LEU A 26 6.05 -0.19 -0.40
C LEU A 26 6.37 1.16 -1.07
N THR A 27 6.32 2.26 -0.31
CA THR A 27 6.67 3.59 -0.81
C THR A 27 8.18 3.69 -1.08
N MET A 28 9.01 3.20 -0.16
CA MET A 28 10.47 3.18 -0.34
C MET A 28 10.88 2.28 -1.51
N GLY A 29 10.31 1.08 -1.59
CA GLY A 29 10.52 0.17 -2.72
C GLY A 29 10.11 0.79 -4.05
N GLY A 30 8.98 1.50 -4.09
CA GLY A 30 8.52 2.24 -5.26
C GLY A 30 9.52 3.31 -5.72
N GLY A 31 10.09 4.06 -4.79
CA GLY A 31 11.14 5.05 -5.10
C GLY A 31 12.38 4.43 -5.74
N LEU A 32 12.88 3.31 -5.17
CA LEU A 32 14.02 2.59 -5.73
C LEU A 32 13.71 1.97 -7.10
N ASN A 33 12.49 1.49 -7.30
CA ASN A 33 12.07 0.94 -8.59
C ASN A 33 11.96 2.01 -9.69
N ILE A 34 11.63 3.26 -9.36
CA ILE A 34 11.67 4.37 -10.32
C ILE A 34 13.10 4.64 -10.78
N PHE A 35 14.06 4.58 -9.86
CA PHE A 35 15.48 4.65 -10.21
C PHE A 35 15.89 3.49 -11.13
N PHE A 36 15.45 2.27 -10.90
CA PHE A 36 15.73 1.14 -11.79
C PHE A 36 15.09 1.30 -13.16
N LEU A 37 13.87 1.80 -13.22
CA LEU A 37 13.20 2.12 -14.50
C LEU A 37 13.98 3.16 -15.28
N ASP A 38 14.52 4.18 -14.60
CA ASP A 38 15.36 5.19 -15.24
C ASP A 38 16.61 4.58 -15.88
N GLN A 39 17.27 3.66 -15.18
CA GLN A 39 18.42 2.95 -15.71
C GLN A 39 18.08 2.03 -16.90
N LEU A 40 16.86 1.47 -16.94
CA LEU A 40 16.41 0.54 -18.01
C LEU A 40 15.95 1.25 -19.28
N ILE A 41 15.25 2.39 -19.13
CA ILE A 41 14.56 3.07 -20.26
C ILE A 41 14.94 4.54 -20.43
N ASP A 42 15.95 5.02 -19.68
CA ASP A 42 16.59 6.33 -19.81
C ASP A 42 15.61 7.53 -19.79
N ILE A 43 14.72 7.53 -18.76
CA ILE A 43 13.65 8.53 -18.62
C ILE A 43 14.25 9.92 -18.38
N SER A 44 15.28 10.01 -17.54
CA SER A 44 15.88 11.29 -17.14
C SER A 44 16.56 12.02 -18.30
N ASN A 45 17.19 11.29 -19.22
CA ASN A 45 17.77 11.88 -20.42
C ASN A 45 16.71 12.23 -21.48
N THR A 46 15.62 11.46 -21.54
CA THR A 46 14.54 11.69 -22.52
C THR A 46 13.63 12.86 -22.13
N TYR A 47 13.22 12.94 -20.86
CA TYR A 47 12.20 13.89 -20.38
C TYR A 47 12.74 14.87 -19.34
N GLY A 48 13.99 14.72 -18.91
CA GLY A 48 14.66 15.52 -17.91
C GLY A 48 14.50 15.01 -16.47
N PRO A 49 15.45 15.34 -15.58
CA PRO A 49 15.48 14.86 -14.20
C PRO A 49 14.27 15.33 -13.36
N PHE A 50 13.69 16.50 -13.68
CA PHE A 50 12.49 17.00 -13.02
C PHE A 50 11.31 16.04 -13.24
N TYR A 51 11.11 15.54 -14.46
CA TYR A 51 10.04 14.60 -14.77
C TYR A 51 10.19 13.31 -13.97
N LEU A 52 11.40 12.76 -13.91
CA LEU A 52 11.66 11.56 -13.12
C LEU A 52 11.33 11.75 -11.64
N TRP A 53 11.97 12.77 -11.02
CA TRP A 53 11.91 12.92 -9.57
C TRP A 53 10.57 13.47 -9.07
N VAL A 54 9.96 14.41 -9.76
CA VAL A 54 8.72 15.03 -9.29
C VAL A 54 7.49 14.28 -9.79
N VAL A 55 7.44 13.97 -11.09
CA VAL A 55 6.24 13.35 -11.68
C VAL A 55 6.17 11.87 -11.35
N MET A 56 7.22 11.10 -11.67
CA MET A 56 7.20 9.65 -11.48
C MET A 56 7.18 9.27 -9.99
N MET A 57 8.00 9.93 -9.16
CA MET A 57 7.98 9.72 -7.70
C MET A 57 6.63 10.13 -7.09
N GLY A 58 6.06 11.26 -7.54
CA GLY A 58 4.73 11.70 -7.10
C GLY A 58 3.64 10.69 -7.43
N ILE A 59 3.59 10.21 -8.68
CA ILE A 59 2.65 9.15 -9.11
C ILE A 59 2.88 7.88 -8.30
N GLY A 60 4.11 7.44 -8.13
CA GLY A 60 4.44 6.24 -7.35
C GLY A 60 3.96 6.34 -5.90
N ALA A 61 4.17 7.48 -5.25
CA ALA A 61 3.67 7.71 -3.90
C ALA A 61 2.13 7.71 -3.83
N LEU A 62 1.44 8.31 -4.80
CA LEU A 62 -0.02 8.33 -4.88
C LEU A 62 -0.62 6.93 -5.10
N LEU A 63 0.02 6.09 -5.93
CA LEU A 63 -0.40 4.71 -6.15
C LEU A 63 -0.38 3.85 -4.88
N VAL A 64 0.44 4.20 -3.89
CA VAL A 64 0.46 3.54 -2.58
C VAL A 64 -0.51 4.21 -1.61
N THR A 65 -0.44 5.54 -1.49
CA THR A 65 -1.14 6.29 -0.43
C THR A 65 -2.64 6.40 -0.66
N ILE A 66 -3.09 6.53 -1.91
CA ILE A 66 -4.53 6.64 -2.22
C ILE A 66 -5.30 5.38 -1.82
N PRO A 67 -4.92 4.14 -2.23
CA PRO A 67 -5.63 2.94 -1.80
C PRO A 67 -5.67 2.78 -0.28
N PHE A 68 -4.55 3.04 0.42
CA PHE A 68 -4.52 3.01 1.88
C PHE A 68 -5.42 4.06 2.52
N GLY A 69 -5.36 5.31 2.05
CA GLY A 69 -6.22 6.39 2.54
C GLY A 69 -7.71 6.08 2.36
N MET A 70 -8.08 5.53 1.21
CA MET A 70 -9.46 5.13 0.92
C MET A 70 -9.93 3.96 1.77
N ILE A 71 -9.05 3.02 2.13
CA ILE A 71 -9.37 1.96 3.09
C ILE A 71 -9.64 2.57 4.47
N ILE A 72 -8.79 3.47 4.95
CA ILE A 72 -8.90 4.08 6.28
C ILE A 72 -10.13 4.99 6.37
N ILE A 73 -10.36 5.85 5.38
CA ILE A 73 -11.42 6.86 5.42
C ILE A 73 -12.79 6.26 5.09
N HIS A 74 -12.84 5.41 4.06
CA HIS A 74 -14.09 4.90 3.49
C HIS A 74 -14.35 3.41 3.73
N GLY A 75 -13.39 2.69 4.30
CA GLY A 75 -13.50 1.24 4.54
C GLY A 75 -13.54 0.42 3.24
N LEU A 76 -12.89 0.86 2.17
CA LEU A 76 -12.94 0.20 0.86
C LEU A 76 -11.95 -0.96 0.77
N LYS A 77 -12.25 -2.06 1.45
CA LYS A 77 -11.37 -3.25 1.50
C LYS A 77 -11.02 -3.84 0.13
N PHE A 78 -11.84 -3.60 -0.90
CA PHE A 78 -11.59 -4.06 -2.26
C PHE A 78 -10.39 -3.37 -2.93
N LEU A 79 -9.86 -2.29 -2.34
CA LEU A 79 -8.64 -1.63 -2.82
C LEU A 79 -7.35 -2.30 -2.32
N ASN A 80 -7.45 -3.23 -1.36
CA ASN A 80 -6.27 -3.96 -0.88
C ASN A 80 -5.55 -4.75 -2.00
N PRO A 81 -6.20 -5.44 -2.94
CA PRO A 81 -5.56 -6.07 -4.08
C PRO A 81 -4.70 -5.12 -4.92
N ILE A 82 -5.01 -3.83 -4.98
CA ILE A 82 -4.21 -2.83 -5.71
C ILE A 82 -2.83 -2.68 -5.07
N ASN A 83 -2.75 -2.65 -3.73
CA ASN A 83 -1.47 -2.59 -3.03
C ASN A 83 -0.66 -3.88 -3.20
N ILE A 84 -1.32 -5.03 -3.20
CA ILE A 84 -0.68 -6.33 -3.47
C ILE A 84 -0.13 -6.36 -4.90
N PHE A 85 -0.92 -5.91 -5.87
CA PHE A 85 -0.51 -5.81 -7.27
C PHE A 85 0.68 -4.86 -7.45
N ASN A 86 0.64 -3.69 -6.78
CA ASN A 86 1.75 -2.74 -6.80
C ASN A 86 3.05 -3.36 -6.24
N ALA A 87 2.98 -4.07 -5.11
CA ALA A 87 4.14 -4.80 -4.57
C ALA A 87 4.69 -5.82 -5.58
N THR A 88 3.79 -6.55 -6.26
CA THR A 88 4.18 -7.55 -7.26
C THR A 88 4.88 -6.92 -8.47
N ILE A 89 4.38 -5.76 -8.96
CA ILE A 89 5.03 -5.01 -10.04
C ILE A 89 6.41 -4.54 -9.61
N GLN A 90 6.57 -4.03 -8.40
CA GLN A 90 7.86 -3.59 -7.87
C GLN A 90 8.88 -4.74 -7.83
N ILE A 91 8.48 -5.93 -7.39
CA ILE A 91 9.32 -7.12 -7.40
C ILE A 91 9.74 -7.46 -8.84
N PHE A 92 8.80 -7.41 -9.79
CA PHE A 92 9.06 -7.70 -11.19
C PHE A 92 10.08 -6.72 -11.81
N ILE A 93 9.92 -5.42 -11.57
CA ILE A 93 10.85 -4.37 -12.04
C ILE A 93 12.25 -4.62 -11.48
N ALA A 94 12.37 -4.88 -10.17
CA ALA A 94 13.64 -5.15 -9.52
C ALA A 94 14.34 -6.40 -10.10
N ILE A 95 13.59 -7.46 -10.41
CA ILE A 95 14.14 -8.66 -11.05
C ILE A 95 14.61 -8.35 -12.48
N CYS A 96 13.81 -7.66 -13.27
CA CYS A 96 14.18 -7.28 -14.64
C CYS A 96 15.47 -6.45 -14.63
N PHE A 97 15.58 -5.47 -13.75
CA PHE A 97 16.79 -4.65 -13.60
C PHE A 97 18.01 -5.50 -13.23
N GLY A 98 17.89 -6.38 -12.21
CA GLY A 98 19.00 -7.23 -11.78
C GLY A 98 19.52 -8.16 -12.87
N VAL A 99 18.61 -8.67 -13.72
CA VAL A 99 18.98 -9.54 -14.86
C VAL A 99 19.60 -8.73 -16.00
N SER A 100 19.00 -7.59 -16.37
CA SER A 100 19.47 -6.77 -17.51
C SER A 100 20.83 -6.13 -17.27
N GLU A 101 21.08 -5.67 -16.05
CA GLU A 101 22.31 -4.99 -15.67
C GLU A 101 23.37 -5.92 -15.07
N ALA A 102 23.12 -7.23 -15.04
CA ALA A 102 23.99 -8.24 -14.41
C ALA A 102 24.39 -7.90 -12.96
N LYS A 103 23.48 -7.21 -12.23
CA LYS A 103 23.69 -6.76 -10.84
C LYS A 103 23.08 -7.73 -9.80
N LEU A 104 22.83 -8.97 -10.19
CA LEU A 104 22.36 -10.01 -9.28
C LEU A 104 23.38 -10.21 -8.14
N GLY A 105 22.94 -9.90 -6.91
CA GLY A 105 23.81 -9.99 -5.73
C GLY A 105 24.43 -8.67 -5.26
N ASP A 106 24.25 -7.57 -5.98
CA ASP A 106 24.58 -6.24 -5.48
C ASP A 106 23.73 -5.91 -4.24
N LEU A 107 24.36 -5.37 -3.20
CA LEU A 107 23.70 -5.04 -1.93
C LEU A 107 22.52 -4.07 -2.14
N PHE A 108 22.70 -3.05 -2.99
CA PHE A 108 21.65 -2.07 -3.28
C PHE A 108 20.45 -2.73 -3.95
N TRP A 109 20.69 -3.60 -4.93
CA TRP A 109 19.63 -4.36 -5.60
C TRP A 109 18.91 -5.31 -4.64
N LEU A 110 19.66 -6.02 -3.76
CA LEU A 110 19.07 -6.90 -2.76
C LEU A 110 18.14 -6.14 -1.80
N ILE A 111 18.55 -4.96 -1.33
CA ILE A 111 17.70 -4.10 -0.48
C ILE A 111 16.44 -3.69 -1.23
N ALA A 112 16.57 -3.22 -2.46
CA ALA A 112 15.45 -2.76 -3.27
C ALA A 112 14.44 -3.87 -3.57
N LEU A 113 14.91 -5.11 -3.78
CA LEU A 113 14.07 -6.29 -3.96
C LEU A 113 13.41 -6.74 -2.65
N ALA A 114 14.13 -6.66 -1.53
CA ALA A 114 13.63 -7.09 -0.23
C ALA A 114 12.45 -6.24 0.26
N LEU A 115 12.45 -4.92 0.00
CA LEU A 115 11.42 -4.00 0.49
C LEU A 115 10.00 -4.38 0.03
N PRO A 116 9.70 -4.56 -1.26
CA PRO A 116 8.37 -4.96 -1.69
C PRO A 116 8.02 -6.41 -1.32
N ILE A 117 9.01 -7.31 -1.20
CA ILE A 117 8.79 -8.69 -0.72
C ILE A 117 8.33 -8.67 0.74
N ILE A 118 9.01 -7.92 1.61
CA ILE A 118 8.62 -7.79 3.02
C ILE A 118 7.26 -7.09 3.13
N ALA A 119 7.00 -6.05 2.34
CA ALA A 119 5.70 -5.39 2.30
C ALA A 119 4.59 -6.38 1.93
N LEU A 120 4.79 -7.18 0.88
CA LEU A 120 3.86 -8.22 0.44
C LEU A 120 3.62 -9.28 1.52
N TYR A 121 4.67 -9.71 2.21
CA TYR A 121 4.56 -10.62 3.34
C TYR A 121 3.71 -10.00 4.47
N LEU A 122 3.99 -8.76 4.87
CA LEU A 122 3.23 -8.05 5.92
C LEU A 122 1.75 -7.92 5.55
N MET A 123 1.42 -7.59 4.30
CA MET A 123 0.05 -7.47 3.81
C MET A 123 -0.73 -8.81 3.85
N ASN A 124 -0.04 -9.95 3.87
CA ASN A 124 -0.67 -11.26 4.01
C ASN A 124 -0.84 -11.71 5.46
N THR A 125 -0.27 -10.99 6.44
CA THR A 125 -0.38 -11.37 7.86
C THR A 125 -1.79 -11.18 8.42
N PRO A 126 -2.17 -11.95 9.45
CA PRO A 126 -3.44 -11.75 10.17
C PRO A 126 -3.58 -10.34 10.76
N SER A 127 -2.47 -9.75 11.25
CA SER A 127 -2.44 -8.40 11.83
C SER A 127 -2.85 -7.33 10.81
N TYR A 128 -2.36 -7.43 9.57
CA TYR A 128 -2.73 -6.53 8.49
C TYR A 128 -4.19 -6.72 8.07
N LYS A 129 -4.65 -7.98 7.94
CA LYS A 129 -6.06 -8.29 7.63
C LYS A 129 -7.00 -7.76 8.70
N CYS A 130 -6.63 -7.85 9.98
CA CYS A 130 -7.37 -7.26 11.10
C CYS A 130 -7.49 -5.72 10.94
N PHE A 131 -6.41 -5.04 10.57
CA PHE A 131 -6.43 -3.60 10.28
C PHE A 131 -7.45 -3.24 9.18
N ILE A 132 -7.42 -3.95 8.05
CA ILE A 132 -8.35 -3.71 6.94
C ILE A 132 -9.81 -3.96 7.36
N THR A 133 -10.07 -5.05 8.08
CA THR A 133 -11.41 -5.42 8.56
C THR A 133 -11.95 -4.39 9.53
N PHE A 134 -11.12 -3.92 10.47
CA PHE A 134 -11.50 -2.88 11.44
C PHE A 134 -12.03 -1.61 10.74
N TYR A 135 -11.28 -1.07 9.78
CA TYR A 135 -11.72 0.13 9.07
C TYR A 135 -12.95 -0.07 8.20
N TYR A 136 -13.11 -1.26 7.63
CA TYR A 136 -14.31 -1.63 6.90
C TYR A 136 -15.55 -1.63 7.82
N GLU A 137 -15.48 -2.27 8.98
CA GLU A 137 -16.59 -2.32 9.94
C GLU A 137 -16.89 -0.95 10.54
N LEU A 138 -15.87 -0.18 10.86
CA LEU A 138 -16.01 1.20 11.33
C LEU A 138 -16.76 2.08 10.30
N ALA A 139 -16.42 1.94 9.03
CA ALA A 139 -17.10 2.67 7.95
C ALA A 139 -18.56 2.22 7.78
N GLN A 140 -18.85 0.94 7.91
CA GLN A 140 -20.23 0.42 7.88
C GLN A 140 -21.06 0.98 9.05
N SER A 141 -20.56 0.92 10.27
CA SER A 141 -21.24 1.45 11.46
C SER A 141 -21.56 2.94 11.29
N ARG A 142 -20.61 3.74 10.76
CA ARG A 142 -20.83 5.16 10.46
C ARG A 142 -21.94 5.38 9.43
N ARG A 143 -22.05 4.53 8.40
CA ARG A 143 -23.09 4.61 7.36
C ARG A 143 -24.46 4.27 7.93
N GLU A 144 -24.56 3.24 8.77
CA GLU A 144 -25.80 2.83 9.42
C GLU A 144 -26.31 3.91 10.37
N HIS A 145 -25.43 4.48 11.19
CA HIS A 145 -25.79 5.59 12.07
C HIS A 145 -26.33 6.79 11.31
N ARG A 146 -25.68 7.17 10.21
CA ARG A 146 -26.19 8.26 9.33
C ARG A 146 -27.56 7.96 8.72
N ARG A 147 -27.85 6.69 8.37
CA ARG A 147 -29.16 6.28 7.86
C ARG A 147 -30.24 6.38 8.93
N GLN A 148 -29.94 5.94 10.16
CA GLN A 148 -30.85 6.05 11.29
C GLN A 148 -31.20 7.51 11.60
N MET A 149 -30.21 8.39 11.67
CA MET A 149 -30.43 9.84 11.90
C MET A 149 -31.30 10.50 10.82
N LYS A 150 -31.14 10.11 9.54
CA LYS A 150 -31.99 10.59 8.45
C LYS A 150 -33.44 10.13 8.54
N ASN A 151 -33.69 8.96 9.09
CA ASN A 151 -35.04 8.42 9.25
C ASN A 151 -35.78 9.02 10.47
N ILE A 152 -35.06 9.50 11.47
CA ILE A 152 -35.63 10.18 12.64
C ILE A 152 -36.06 11.61 12.30
N ASN A 153 -35.36 12.25 11.32
CA ASN A 153 -35.62 13.66 10.93
C ASN A 153 -36.65 13.80 9.78
N LYS A 154 -37.29 12.68 9.38
CA LYS A 154 -38.45 12.65 8.47
C LYS A 154 -39.74 12.39 9.24
#